data_bc737ae99e8441d5ecfab586448d7032
#
_entry.id   bc737ae99e8441d5ecfab586448d7032
#
_cell.length_a   1.000
_cell.length_b   1.000
_cell.length_c   1.000
_cell.angle_alpha   90.00
_cell.angle_beta   90.00
_cell.angle_gamma   90.00
#
_symmetry.space_group_name_H-M   'P 1'
#
loop_
_entity.id
_entity.type
_entity.pdbx_description
1 polymer ?
#
loop_
_entity_poly.entity_id
_entity_poly.type
_entity_poly.pdbx_seq_one_letter_code
_entity_poly.pdbx_strand_id
1 'polypeptide(L)'
;ISTAPALLLSQIVVGLPNRPSPELIPQAEQKAVQIRDALLKGAPFGQMAVRYSDAPEASQGGDLGWRNILELNPVFADALADAKKNTLIGPIRSPGGFHLIAVRDRRGDQSIVITEYLARHILIKPDAVRSPEKAEALAQNVRRELLSSGDFAELARRFSEDPLSAAKGGSLGWVRVDQLVPGFASVMTELPLNTLSEVTRSRFGFHLIEVLETRESDISEEQMKNRARQILTERKFSQELDSWLRQVRADAFVEVKS
;
A
#
# COMPACT_ATOMS: atom_id res chain seq x y z
N ILE A 1 1.30 4.10 11.55
CA ILE A 1 0.19 3.21 11.95
C ILE A 1 -0.09 2.35 10.73
N SER A 2 0.05 1.03 10.86
CA SER A 2 -0.18 0.09 9.75
C SER A 2 -1.68 0.10 9.40
N THR A 3 -2.02 0.53 8.19
CA THR A 3 -3.39 0.55 7.66
C THR A 3 -3.79 -0.79 7.03
N ALA A 4 -2.85 -1.74 6.96
CA ALA A 4 -3.15 -3.06 6.43
C ALA A 4 -4.09 -3.83 7.39
N PRO A 5 -5.08 -4.57 6.83
CA PRO A 5 -5.99 -5.37 7.64
C PRO A 5 -5.23 -6.34 8.53
N ALA A 6 -5.58 -6.37 9.80
CA ALA A 6 -5.08 -7.36 10.74
C ALA A 6 -6.25 -8.22 11.22
N LEU A 7 -6.02 -9.52 11.26
CA LEU A 7 -6.99 -10.52 11.65
C LEU A 7 -6.58 -11.15 12.99
N LEU A 8 -7.52 -11.27 13.89
CA LEU A 8 -7.35 -12.06 15.11
C LEU A 8 -7.71 -13.51 14.78
N LEU A 9 -6.69 -14.36 14.71
CA LEU A 9 -6.80 -15.70 14.17
C LEU A 9 -6.64 -16.79 15.22
N SER A 10 -7.30 -17.91 14.98
CA SER A 10 -6.98 -19.19 15.62
C SER A 10 -6.91 -20.26 14.53
N GLN A 11 -6.04 -21.27 14.71
CA GLN A 11 -5.90 -22.36 13.74
C GLN A 11 -5.97 -23.75 14.36
N ILE A 12 -6.44 -24.69 13.55
CA ILE A 12 -6.29 -26.14 13.75
C ILE A 12 -5.55 -26.69 12.54
N VAL A 13 -4.51 -27.45 12.75
CA VAL A 13 -3.74 -28.08 11.68
C VAL A 13 -3.88 -29.59 11.81
N VAL A 14 -4.31 -30.23 10.74
CA VAL A 14 -4.19 -31.68 10.57
C VAL A 14 -2.91 -31.91 9.77
N GLY A 15 -1.85 -32.24 10.47
CA GLY A 15 -0.50 -32.31 9.93
C GLY A 15 -0.30 -33.44 8.92
N LEU A 16 0.65 -33.24 8.03
CA LEU A 16 1.15 -34.25 7.11
C LEU A 16 2.67 -34.27 7.19
N PRO A 17 3.29 -35.46 7.11
CA PRO A 17 4.74 -35.55 7.05
C PRO A 17 5.29 -34.92 5.75
N ASN A 18 6.59 -34.55 5.73
CA ASN A 18 7.21 -33.88 4.57
C ASN A 18 7.08 -34.66 3.26
N ARG A 19 6.90 -35.98 3.32
CA ARG A 19 6.63 -36.86 2.16
C ARG A 19 5.48 -37.79 2.50
N PRO A 20 4.22 -37.30 2.41
CA PRO A 20 3.08 -38.11 2.73
C PRO A 20 2.88 -39.18 1.65
N SER A 21 2.47 -40.37 2.07
CA SER A 21 1.99 -41.37 1.12
C SER A 21 0.68 -40.89 0.48
N PRO A 22 0.35 -41.32 -0.76
CA PRO A 22 -0.89 -40.91 -1.43
C PRO A 22 -2.17 -41.15 -0.63
N GLU A 23 -2.15 -42.16 0.25
CA GLU A 23 -3.29 -42.55 1.07
C GLU A 23 -3.49 -41.62 2.30
N LEU A 24 -2.42 -41.04 2.83
CA LEU A 24 -2.49 -40.15 3.99
C LEU A 24 -3.16 -38.81 3.69
N ILE A 25 -3.02 -38.33 2.46
CA ILE A 25 -3.58 -37.01 2.08
C ILE A 25 -5.11 -37.01 2.21
N PRO A 26 -5.86 -37.93 1.57
CA PRO A 26 -7.32 -37.96 1.70
C PRO A 26 -7.79 -38.26 3.13
N GLN A 27 -7.05 -39.03 3.91
CA GLN A 27 -7.37 -39.29 5.31
C GLN A 27 -7.27 -38.03 6.16
N ALA A 28 -6.19 -37.25 5.99
CA ALA A 28 -6.01 -35.98 6.69
C ALA A 28 -7.05 -34.92 6.26
N GLU A 29 -7.39 -34.88 4.97
CA GLU A 29 -8.45 -34.01 4.47
C GLU A 29 -9.81 -34.37 5.09
N GLN A 30 -10.15 -35.65 5.09
CA GLN A 30 -11.40 -36.13 5.69
C GLN A 30 -11.47 -35.81 7.19
N LYS A 31 -10.36 -35.97 7.91
CA LYS A 31 -10.26 -35.58 9.33
C LYS A 31 -10.48 -34.07 9.51
N ALA A 32 -9.87 -33.24 8.67
CA ALA A 32 -10.05 -31.79 8.73
C ALA A 32 -11.50 -31.39 8.41
N VAL A 33 -12.16 -32.05 7.44
CA VAL A 33 -13.59 -31.84 7.15
C VAL A 33 -14.46 -32.22 8.33
N GLN A 34 -14.22 -33.33 9.00
CA GLN A 34 -14.97 -33.76 10.19
C GLN A 34 -14.84 -32.75 11.33
N ILE A 35 -13.62 -32.23 11.56
CA ILE A 35 -13.37 -31.20 12.56
C ILE A 35 -14.12 -29.91 12.20
N ARG A 36 -14.04 -29.47 10.94
CA ARG A 36 -14.80 -28.30 10.45
C ARG A 36 -16.30 -28.45 10.69
N ASP A 37 -16.85 -29.59 10.34
CA ASP A 37 -18.29 -29.86 10.48
C ASP A 37 -18.73 -29.88 11.94
N ALA A 38 -17.88 -30.36 12.85
CA ALA A 38 -18.13 -30.28 14.29
C ALA A 38 -18.08 -28.80 14.78
N LEU A 39 -17.12 -28.01 14.30
CA LEU A 39 -17.02 -26.58 14.62
C LEU A 39 -18.24 -25.80 14.13
N LEU A 40 -18.71 -26.08 12.93
CA LEU A 40 -19.93 -25.46 12.36
C LEU A 40 -21.19 -25.83 13.12
N LYS A 41 -21.20 -26.99 13.82
CA LYS A 41 -22.26 -27.42 14.71
C LYS A 41 -22.13 -26.85 16.14
N GLY A 42 -21.14 -25.99 16.38
CA GLY A 42 -20.97 -25.28 17.65
C GLY A 42 -19.97 -25.92 18.62
N ALA A 43 -19.14 -26.87 18.18
CA ALA A 43 -18.06 -27.38 19.03
C ALA A 43 -17.07 -26.24 19.37
N PRO A 44 -16.59 -26.13 20.62
CA PRO A 44 -15.68 -25.06 21.03
C PRO A 44 -14.32 -25.18 20.30
N PHE A 45 -13.95 -24.15 19.55
CA PHE A 45 -12.74 -24.15 18.72
C PHE A 45 -11.47 -24.50 19.51
N GLY A 46 -11.28 -23.86 20.67
CA GLY A 46 -10.10 -24.09 21.52
C GLY A 46 -9.98 -25.56 22.00
N GLN A 47 -11.08 -26.18 22.36
CA GLN A 47 -11.08 -27.60 22.77
C GLN A 47 -10.76 -28.52 21.60
N MET A 48 -11.32 -28.21 20.42
CA MET A 48 -11.01 -28.94 19.18
C MET A 48 -9.54 -28.78 18.78
N ALA A 49 -8.97 -27.58 18.95
CA ALA A 49 -7.57 -27.33 18.71
C ALA A 49 -6.66 -28.15 19.64
N VAL A 50 -6.91 -28.12 20.94
CA VAL A 50 -6.16 -28.92 21.93
C VAL A 50 -6.21 -30.42 21.61
N ARG A 51 -7.35 -30.89 21.14
CA ARG A 51 -7.59 -32.34 20.93
C ARG A 51 -7.06 -32.85 19.59
N TYR A 52 -7.09 -32.05 18.55
CA TYR A 52 -6.91 -32.51 17.15
C TYR A 52 -5.85 -31.79 16.36
N SER A 53 -5.32 -30.66 16.85
CA SER A 53 -4.35 -29.88 16.10
C SER A 53 -2.93 -30.38 16.34
N ASP A 54 -2.18 -30.51 15.26
CA ASP A 54 -0.76 -30.82 15.26
C ASP A 54 0.11 -29.54 15.26
N ALA A 55 -0.50 -28.36 15.37
CA ALA A 55 0.20 -27.08 15.41
C ALA A 55 0.83 -26.81 16.80
N PRO A 56 1.93 -26.06 16.89
CA PRO A 56 2.55 -25.67 18.15
C PRO A 56 1.57 -24.97 19.12
N GLU A 57 0.67 -24.19 18.59
CA GLU A 57 -0.33 -23.41 19.35
C GLU A 57 -1.54 -24.26 19.81
N ALA A 58 -1.56 -25.55 19.52
CA ALA A 58 -2.66 -26.45 19.89
C ALA A 58 -2.99 -26.37 21.38
N SER A 59 -1.99 -26.42 22.26
CA SER A 59 -2.14 -26.34 23.71
C SER A 59 -2.72 -25.02 24.22
N GLN A 60 -2.63 -23.96 23.42
CA GLN A 60 -3.19 -22.64 23.67
C GLN A 60 -4.55 -22.43 22.96
N GLY A 61 -5.24 -23.53 22.59
CA GLY A 61 -6.50 -23.49 21.86
C GLY A 61 -6.36 -23.03 20.40
N GLY A 62 -5.15 -23.12 19.85
CA GLY A 62 -4.85 -22.73 18.47
C GLY A 62 -4.74 -21.21 18.27
N ASP A 63 -4.57 -20.42 19.33
CA ASP A 63 -4.52 -18.96 19.24
C ASP A 63 -3.26 -18.47 18.55
N LEU A 64 -3.45 -17.75 17.43
CA LEU A 64 -2.37 -17.09 16.69
C LEU A 64 -2.22 -15.60 17.05
N GLY A 65 -3.19 -15.03 17.77
CA GLY A 65 -3.25 -13.59 18.02
C GLY A 65 -3.53 -12.77 16.76
N TRP A 66 -3.22 -11.47 16.82
CA TRP A 66 -3.35 -10.55 15.70
C TRP A 66 -2.25 -10.81 14.65
N ARG A 67 -2.67 -11.02 13.40
CA ARG A 67 -1.79 -11.21 12.25
C ARG A 67 -2.12 -10.18 11.17
N ASN A 68 -1.10 -9.53 10.62
CA ASN A 68 -1.26 -8.71 9.44
C ASN A 68 -1.45 -9.62 8.22
N ILE A 69 -2.49 -9.39 7.42
CA ILE A 69 -2.82 -10.22 6.26
C ILE A 69 -1.67 -10.28 5.24
N LEU A 70 -0.92 -9.18 5.08
CA LEU A 70 0.21 -9.09 4.15
C LEU A 70 1.45 -9.88 4.62
N GLU A 71 1.51 -10.26 5.89
CA GLU A 71 2.59 -11.05 6.47
C GLU A 71 2.30 -12.56 6.45
N LEU A 72 1.06 -12.94 6.15
CA LEU A 72 0.67 -14.34 6.02
C LEU A 72 1.31 -14.98 4.78
N ASN A 73 1.39 -16.32 4.79
CA ASN A 73 1.70 -17.05 3.57
C ASN A 73 0.63 -16.75 2.51
N PRO A 74 0.99 -16.54 1.22
CA PRO A 74 0.05 -16.18 0.17
C PRO A 74 -1.21 -17.04 0.11
N VAL A 75 -1.09 -18.37 0.29
CA VAL A 75 -2.23 -19.30 0.30
C VAL A 75 -3.25 -18.96 1.38
N PHE A 76 -2.78 -18.50 2.55
CA PHE A 76 -3.67 -18.09 3.64
C PHE A 76 -4.16 -16.66 3.44
N ALA A 77 -3.30 -15.77 2.95
CA ALA A 77 -3.67 -14.38 2.67
C ALA A 77 -4.83 -14.31 1.67
N ASP A 78 -4.75 -15.08 0.57
CA ASP A 78 -5.80 -15.15 -0.45
C ASP A 78 -7.11 -15.70 0.12
N ALA A 79 -7.04 -16.78 0.91
CA ALA A 79 -8.23 -17.39 1.51
C ALA A 79 -8.90 -16.50 2.58
N LEU A 80 -8.13 -15.58 3.19
CA LEU A 80 -8.58 -14.71 4.28
C LEU A 80 -8.86 -13.27 3.83
N ALA A 81 -8.63 -12.94 2.55
CA ALA A 81 -8.71 -11.57 2.04
C ALA A 81 -10.06 -10.91 2.37
N ASP A 82 -11.17 -11.61 2.11
CA ASP A 82 -12.53 -11.13 2.33
C ASP A 82 -13.19 -11.71 3.59
N ALA A 83 -12.41 -12.40 4.42
CA ALA A 83 -12.92 -13.05 5.61
C ALA A 83 -13.49 -12.05 6.62
N LYS A 84 -14.72 -12.27 7.04
CA LYS A 84 -15.41 -11.46 8.04
C LYS A 84 -15.14 -12.00 9.46
N LYS A 85 -15.39 -11.15 10.44
CA LYS A 85 -15.41 -11.58 11.85
C LYS A 85 -16.35 -12.79 12.05
N ASN A 86 -15.93 -13.72 12.91
CA ASN A 86 -16.63 -14.96 13.22
C ASN A 86 -16.80 -15.92 12.02
N THR A 87 -15.86 -15.91 11.09
CA THR A 87 -15.85 -16.83 9.95
C THR A 87 -14.87 -17.97 10.20
N LEU A 88 -15.26 -19.18 9.84
CA LEU A 88 -14.40 -20.36 9.80
C LEU A 88 -14.05 -20.65 8.32
N ILE A 89 -12.77 -20.74 8.03
CA ILE A 89 -12.24 -20.96 6.68
C ILE A 89 -11.42 -22.25 6.65
N GLY A 90 -11.52 -22.97 5.56
CA GLY A 90 -10.81 -24.22 5.35
C GLY A 90 -11.73 -25.43 5.15
N PRO A 91 -11.14 -26.61 4.94
CA PRO A 91 -9.71 -26.91 5.02
C PRO A 91 -8.87 -26.26 3.90
N ILE A 92 -7.78 -25.58 4.26
CA ILE A 92 -6.81 -25.03 3.34
C ILE A 92 -5.62 -25.98 3.26
N ARG A 93 -5.26 -26.42 2.08
CA ARG A 93 -4.12 -27.31 1.86
C ARG A 93 -2.80 -26.52 1.87
N SER A 94 -1.82 -27.00 2.61
CA SER A 94 -0.44 -26.53 2.61
C SER A 94 0.54 -27.72 2.57
N PRO A 95 1.85 -27.49 2.36
CA PRO A 95 2.85 -28.55 2.50
C PRO A 95 2.83 -29.23 3.88
N GLY A 96 2.48 -28.49 4.95
CA GLY A 96 2.43 -29.01 6.31
C GLY A 96 1.13 -29.74 6.69
N GLY A 97 0.10 -29.73 5.85
CA GLY A 97 -1.17 -30.38 6.13
C GLY A 97 -2.39 -29.56 5.71
N PHE A 98 -3.51 -29.80 6.39
CA PHE A 98 -4.77 -29.11 6.19
C PHE A 98 -5.04 -28.17 7.36
N HIS A 99 -5.39 -26.93 7.07
CA HIS A 99 -5.58 -25.86 8.04
C HIS A 99 -7.05 -25.45 8.10
N LEU A 100 -7.58 -25.35 9.31
CA LEU A 100 -8.84 -24.69 9.61
C LEU A 100 -8.53 -23.41 10.35
N ILE A 101 -8.98 -22.26 9.85
CA ILE A 101 -8.66 -20.95 10.40
C ILE A 101 -9.96 -20.27 10.82
N ALA A 102 -10.07 -19.91 12.09
CA ALA A 102 -11.15 -19.08 12.62
C ALA A 102 -10.70 -17.62 12.67
N VAL A 103 -11.44 -16.74 12.01
CA VAL A 103 -11.30 -15.29 12.12
C VAL A 103 -12.17 -14.80 13.26
N ARG A 104 -11.56 -14.51 14.41
CA ARG A 104 -12.28 -14.08 15.62
C ARG A 104 -12.62 -12.59 15.58
N ASP A 105 -11.73 -11.80 14.97
CA ASP A 105 -11.95 -10.36 14.79
C ASP A 105 -11.13 -9.84 13.60
N ARG A 106 -11.49 -8.65 13.10
CA ARG A 106 -10.82 -7.97 12.00
C ARG A 106 -10.70 -6.48 12.32
N ARG A 107 -9.55 -5.89 12.00
CA ARG A 107 -9.29 -4.45 12.15
C ARG A 107 -8.42 -3.94 11.01
N GLY A 108 -8.41 -2.62 10.79
CA GLY A 108 -7.55 -2.00 9.78
C GLY A 108 -8.19 -1.88 8.40
N ASP A 109 -9.50 -2.13 8.27
CA ASP A 109 -10.27 -1.86 7.04
C ASP A 109 -10.69 -0.38 6.95
N GLN A 110 -9.93 0.53 7.57
CA GLN A 110 -10.25 1.95 7.45
C GLN A 110 -9.94 2.42 6.03
N SER A 111 -10.94 2.96 5.36
CA SER A 111 -10.78 3.66 4.10
C SER A 111 -9.76 4.78 4.27
N ILE A 112 -8.77 4.80 3.40
CA ILE A 112 -7.82 5.92 3.32
C ILE A 112 -8.37 6.86 2.27
N VAL A 113 -9.19 7.79 2.72
CA VAL A 113 -9.74 8.83 1.85
C VAL A 113 -8.79 10.00 1.82
N ILE A 114 -8.40 10.42 0.62
CA ILE A 114 -7.58 11.60 0.39
C ILE A 114 -8.34 12.58 -0.50
N THR A 115 -7.98 13.86 -0.40
CA THR A 115 -8.45 14.88 -1.34
C THR A 115 -7.49 14.95 -2.52
N GLU A 116 -8.03 14.84 -3.73
CA GLU A 116 -7.34 15.12 -4.98
C GLU A 116 -7.83 16.46 -5.54
N TYR A 117 -6.94 17.18 -6.20
CA TYR A 117 -7.16 18.52 -6.73
C TYR A 117 -6.99 18.51 -8.25
N LEU A 118 -8.01 18.96 -8.97
CA LEU A 118 -7.86 19.26 -10.39
C LEU A 118 -7.26 20.65 -10.50
N ALA A 119 -5.97 20.71 -10.83
CA ALA A 119 -5.23 21.96 -10.80
C ALA A 119 -4.55 22.27 -12.15
N ARG A 120 -4.29 23.54 -12.36
CA ARG A 120 -3.46 24.04 -13.43
C ARG A 120 -2.47 25.08 -12.91
N HIS A 121 -1.32 25.21 -13.58
CA HIS A 121 -0.32 26.19 -13.19
C HIS A 121 0.46 26.76 -14.36
N ILE A 122 1.12 27.88 -14.10
CA ILE A 122 2.15 28.47 -14.95
C ILE A 122 3.43 28.55 -14.12
N LEU A 123 4.53 28.04 -14.66
CA LEU A 123 5.83 28.09 -14.01
C LEU A 123 6.77 29.02 -14.78
N ILE A 124 7.34 29.98 -14.08
CA ILE A 124 8.40 30.87 -14.58
C ILE A 124 9.69 30.57 -13.80
N LYS A 125 10.73 30.13 -14.53
CA LYS A 125 12.02 29.77 -13.93
C LYS A 125 13.01 30.92 -13.98
N PRO A 126 13.78 31.19 -12.92
CA PRO A 126 15.02 31.93 -13.04
C PRO A 126 16.05 31.07 -13.77
N ASP A 127 16.89 31.69 -14.56
CA ASP A 127 17.99 31.05 -15.29
C ASP A 127 19.25 31.97 -15.35
N ALA A 128 20.25 31.59 -16.14
CA ALA A 128 21.50 32.38 -16.27
C ALA A 128 21.29 33.79 -16.85
N VAL A 129 20.20 34.03 -17.57
CA VAL A 129 19.88 35.32 -18.23
C VAL A 129 18.79 36.06 -17.45
N ARG A 130 17.91 35.33 -16.80
CA ARG A 130 16.76 35.85 -16.03
C ARG A 130 17.00 35.66 -14.54
N SER A 131 17.36 36.73 -13.84
CA SER A 131 17.52 36.72 -12.39
C SER A 131 16.18 36.32 -11.69
N PRO A 132 16.21 35.86 -10.43
CA PRO A 132 14.99 35.58 -9.67
C PRO A 132 14.00 36.74 -9.63
N GLU A 133 14.50 37.98 -9.50
CA GLU A 133 13.66 39.18 -9.44
C GLU A 133 12.97 39.44 -10.78
N LYS A 134 13.68 39.21 -11.90
CA LYS A 134 13.08 39.32 -13.24
C LYS A 134 12.07 38.22 -13.51
N ALA A 135 12.33 37.00 -13.03
CA ALA A 135 11.38 35.88 -13.14
C ALA A 135 10.07 36.16 -12.33
N GLU A 136 10.22 36.69 -11.12
CA GLU A 136 9.09 37.11 -10.30
C GLU A 136 8.30 38.24 -10.95
N ALA A 137 8.99 39.27 -11.45
CA ALA A 137 8.34 40.38 -12.15
C ALA A 137 7.57 39.90 -13.40
N LEU A 138 8.12 38.91 -14.15
CA LEU A 138 7.42 38.28 -15.26
C LEU A 138 6.17 37.52 -14.78
N ALA A 139 6.29 36.74 -13.71
CA ALA A 139 5.16 36.04 -13.14
C ALA A 139 4.04 37.01 -12.70
N GLN A 140 4.40 38.14 -12.09
CA GLN A 140 3.44 39.20 -11.72
C GLN A 140 2.77 39.83 -12.97
N ASN A 141 3.51 39.99 -14.06
CA ASN A 141 2.93 40.48 -15.31
C ASN A 141 1.94 39.49 -15.90
N VAL A 142 2.33 38.22 -15.97
CA VAL A 142 1.44 37.14 -16.44
C VAL A 142 0.18 37.04 -15.56
N ARG A 143 0.33 37.20 -14.24
CA ARG A 143 -0.81 37.22 -13.32
C ARG A 143 -1.79 38.35 -13.64
N ARG A 144 -1.27 39.55 -13.91
CA ARG A 144 -2.13 40.70 -14.30
C ARG A 144 -2.83 40.46 -15.64
N GLU A 145 -2.15 39.85 -16.59
CA GLU A 145 -2.73 39.47 -17.88
C GLU A 145 -3.84 38.42 -17.70
N LEU A 146 -3.63 37.41 -16.85
CA LEU A 146 -4.66 36.43 -16.48
C LEU A 146 -5.90 37.06 -15.89
N LEU A 147 -5.73 37.98 -14.97
CA LEU A 147 -6.84 38.69 -14.33
C LEU A 147 -7.65 39.58 -15.33
N SER A 148 -7.04 40.01 -16.42
CA SER A 148 -7.67 40.85 -17.44
C SER A 148 -8.24 40.05 -18.62
N SER A 149 -7.49 39.04 -19.13
CA SER A 149 -7.86 38.26 -20.30
C SER A 149 -8.64 36.99 -19.99
N GLY A 150 -8.38 36.41 -18.83
CA GLY A 150 -9.00 35.16 -18.39
C GLY A 150 -8.54 33.89 -19.10
N ASP A 151 -7.71 33.96 -20.12
CA ASP A 151 -7.27 32.77 -20.87
C ASP A 151 -6.01 32.16 -20.28
N PHE A 152 -6.24 31.34 -19.25
CA PHE A 152 -5.16 30.62 -18.56
C PHE A 152 -4.40 29.69 -19.50
N ALA A 153 -5.12 28.98 -20.39
CA ALA A 153 -4.52 27.95 -21.22
C ALA A 153 -3.60 28.57 -22.30
N GLU A 154 -3.99 29.72 -22.87
CA GLU A 154 -3.16 30.45 -23.81
C GLU A 154 -1.89 30.98 -23.14
N LEU A 155 -2.01 31.62 -21.99
CA LEU A 155 -0.88 32.16 -21.25
C LEU A 155 0.05 31.07 -20.71
N ALA A 156 -0.51 29.91 -20.32
CA ALA A 156 0.32 28.76 -19.95
C ALA A 156 1.15 28.23 -21.12
N ARG A 157 0.57 28.11 -22.32
CA ARG A 157 1.32 27.69 -23.51
C ARG A 157 2.41 28.69 -23.89
N ARG A 158 2.17 29.96 -23.67
CA ARG A 158 3.07 31.04 -24.04
C ARG A 158 4.21 31.27 -23.05
N PHE A 159 3.93 31.15 -21.76
CA PHE A 159 4.87 31.58 -20.71
C PHE A 159 5.31 30.45 -19.79
N SER A 160 4.58 29.35 -19.68
CA SER A 160 4.95 28.31 -18.74
C SER A 160 6.17 27.53 -19.21
N GLU A 161 7.14 27.41 -18.32
CA GLU A 161 8.39 26.66 -18.52
C GLU A 161 8.32 25.26 -17.85
N ASP A 162 7.11 24.79 -17.53
CA ASP A 162 6.90 23.41 -17.12
C ASP A 162 6.70 22.52 -18.36
N PRO A 163 7.65 21.60 -18.66
CA PRO A 163 7.60 20.79 -19.87
C PRO A 163 6.42 19.80 -19.90
N LEU A 164 5.84 19.47 -18.75
CA LEU A 164 4.78 18.48 -18.64
C LEU A 164 3.38 19.07 -18.84
N SER A 165 3.18 20.32 -18.42
CA SER A 165 1.85 20.95 -18.41
C SER A 165 1.70 22.11 -19.39
N ALA A 166 2.77 22.81 -19.78
CA ALA A 166 2.69 23.99 -20.64
C ALA A 166 1.86 23.76 -21.91
N ALA A 167 2.17 22.72 -22.68
CA ALA A 167 1.48 22.37 -23.93
C ALA A 167 0.00 21.98 -23.69
N LYS A 168 -0.35 21.56 -22.47
CA LYS A 168 -1.71 21.21 -22.05
C LYS A 168 -2.46 22.41 -21.42
N GLY A 169 -2.02 23.64 -21.69
CA GLY A 169 -2.62 24.83 -21.11
C GLY A 169 -2.42 24.95 -19.59
N GLY A 170 -1.30 24.42 -19.10
CA GLY A 170 -0.95 24.43 -17.67
C GLY A 170 -1.59 23.33 -16.83
N SER A 171 -2.41 22.45 -17.42
CA SER A 171 -3.14 21.42 -16.69
C SER A 171 -2.19 20.37 -16.08
N LEU A 172 -2.34 20.15 -14.78
CA LEU A 172 -1.69 19.07 -14.04
C LEU A 172 -2.55 17.79 -13.94
N GLY A 173 -3.84 17.90 -14.34
CA GLY A 173 -4.83 16.87 -14.07
C GLY A 173 -5.17 16.77 -12.58
N TRP A 174 -5.63 15.61 -12.15
CA TRP A 174 -5.85 15.31 -10.74
C TRP A 174 -4.53 15.02 -10.05
N VAL A 175 -4.20 15.82 -9.04
CA VAL A 175 -2.96 15.71 -8.26
C VAL A 175 -3.24 15.61 -6.77
N ARG A 176 -2.32 14.95 -6.06
CA ARG A 176 -2.34 14.81 -4.60
C ARG A 176 -1.28 15.70 -3.98
N VAL A 177 -1.55 16.12 -2.74
CA VAL A 177 -0.63 16.97 -1.96
C VAL A 177 0.75 16.35 -1.80
N ASP A 178 0.81 15.03 -1.59
CA ASP A 178 2.06 14.26 -1.41
C ASP A 178 2.94 14.15 -2.68
N GLN A 179 2.40 14.49 -3.85
CA GLN A 179 3.11 14.49 -5.14
C GLN A 179 3.76 15.83 -5.46
N LEU A 180 3.49 16.87 -4.67
CA LEU A 180 3.86 18.25 -4.95
C LEU A 180 4.94 18.75 -3.97
N VAL A 181 5.68 19.77 -4.40
CA VAL A 181 6.63 20.42 -3.52
C VAL A 181 5.90 21.25 -2.46
N PRO A 182 6.42 21.32 -1.22
CA PRO A 182 5.69 21.90 -0.08
C PRO A 182 5.12 23.30 -0.33
N GLY A 183 5.89 24.23 -0.92
CA GLY A 183 5.43 25.60 -1.18
C GLY A 183 4.26 25.67 -2.18
N PHE A 184 4.21 24.77 -3.16
CA PHE A 184 3.10 24.65 -4.10
C PHE A 184 1.87 24.01 -3.42
N ALA A 185 2.11 22.91 -2.70
CA ALA A 185 1.07 22.16 -2.02
C ALA A 185 0.30 23.00 -0.98
N SER A 186 1.01 23.78 -0.18
CA SER A 186 0.41 24.68 0.82
C SER A 186 -0.56 25.67 0.18
N VAL A 187 -0.12 26.36 -0.88
CA VAL A 187 -0.99 27.33 -1.58
C VAL A 187 -2.18 26.62 -2.23
N MET A 188 -1.95 25.48 -2.89
CA MET A 188 -3.03 24.74 -3.56
C MET A 188 -4.14 24.32 -2.58
N THR A 189 -3.78 23.90 -1.37
CA THR A 189 -4.75 23.42 -0.37
C THR A 189 -5.57 24.56 0.29
N GLU A 190 -5.04 25.76 0.30
CA GLU A 190 -5.70 26.94 0.90
C GLU A 190 -6.47 27.78 -0.11
N LEU A 191 -6.23 27.54 -1.42
CA LEU A 191 -6.80 28.34 -2.49
C LEU A 191 -8.28 28.00 -2.71
N PRO A 192 -9.19 29.02 -2.74
CA PRO A 192 -10.57 28.77 -3.17
C PRO A 192 -10.65 28.28 -4.61
N LEU A 193 -11.65 27.48 -4.91
CA LEU A 193 -11.87 26.97 -6.28
C LEU A 193 -12.02 28.11 -7.27
N ASN A 194 -11.49 27.93 -8.47
CA ASN A 194 -11.54 28.89 -9.58
C ASN A 194 -10.95 30.26 -9.21
N THR A 195 -9.98 30.28 -8.28
CA THR A 195 -9.27 31.49 -7.88
C THR A 195 -7.80 31.37 -8.26
N LEU A 196 -7.28 32.43 -8.88
CA LEU A 196 -5.85 32.53 -9.22
C LEU A 196 -5.04 32.89 -7.99
N SER A 197 -3.98 32.11 -7.71
CA SER A 197 -3.09 32.37 -6.59
C SER A 197 -2.31 33.68 -6.74
N GLU A 198 -1.73 34.16 -5.66
CA GLU A 198 -0.59 35.07 -5.72
C GLU A 198 0.62 34.32 -6.34
N VAL A 199 1.63 35.09 -6.76
CA VAL A 199 2.88 34.49 -7.25
C VAL A 199 3.55 33.73 -6.12
N THR A 200 3.66 32.41 -6.27
CA THR A 200 4.20 31.49 -5.24
C THR A 200 5.58 31.00 -5.63
N ARG A 201 6.55 31.12 -4.74
CA ARG A 201 7.91 30.66 -4.95
C ARG A 201 8.07 29.19 -4.53
N SER A 202 8.76 28.42 -5.36
CA SER A 202 9.24 27.08 -5.02
C SER A 202 10.73 26.93 -5.42
N ARG A 203 11.28 25.72 -5.19
CA ARG A 203 12.64 25.40 -5.68
C ARG A 203 12.76 25.39 -7.21
N PHE A 204 11.66 25.33 -7.93
CA PHE A 204 11.63 25.31 -9.39
C PHE A 204 11.48 26.69 -10.02
N GLY A 205 11.07 27.68 -9.25
CA GLY A 205 10.79 29.03 -9.73
C GLY A 205 9.51 29.60 -9.12
N PHE A 206 8.85 30.44 -9.91
CA PHE A 206 7.62 31.14 -9.52
C PHE A 206 6.40 30.53 -10.21
N HIS A 207 5.37 30.27 -9.45
CA HIS A 207 4.14 29.61 -9.90
C HIS A 207 2.94 30.53 -9.78
N LEU A 208 2.06 30.42 -10.77
CA LEU A 208 0.67 30.86 -10.67
C LEU A 208 -0.18 29.60 -10.69
N ILE A 209 -1.06 29.45 -9.71
CA ILE A 209 -1.78 28.21 -9.43
C ILE A 209 -3.28 28.51 -9.44
N GLU A 210 -4.07 27.61 -9.99
CA GLU A 210 -5.52 27.64 -9.90
C GLU A 210 -6.04 26.24 -9.69
N VAL A 211 -6.95 26.07 -8.73
CA VAL A 211 -7.64 24.83 -8.44
C VAL A 211 -9.05 24.92 -9.04
N LEU A 212 -9.37 24.00 -9.92
CA LEU A 212 -10.65 23.98 -10.64
C LEU A 212 -11.71 23.17 -9.92
N GLU A 213 -11.29 22.05 -9.31
CA GLU A 213 -12.18 21.10 -8.67
C GLU A 213 -11.43 20.31 -7.59
N THR A 214 -12.15 19.79 -6.62
CA THR A 214 -11.63 18.83 -5.64
C THR A 214 -12.54 17.60 -5.61
N ARG A 215 -11.94 16.44 -5.31
CA ARG A 215 -12.69 15.21 -5.06
C ARG A 215 -12.08 14.41 -3.94
N GLU A 216 -12.88 13.59 -3.29
CA GLU A 216 -12.39 12.55 -2.39
C GLU A 216 -12.11 11.28 -3.17
N SER A 217 -10.98 10.64 -2.88
CA SER A 217 -10.57 9.38 -3.51
C SER A 217 -10.15 8.40 -2.44
N ASP A 218 -10.73 7.20 -2.48
CA ASP A 218 -10.31 6.11 -1.60
C ASP A 218 -9.10 5.40 -2.22
N ILE A 219 -7.96 5.53 -1.55
CA ILE A 219 -6.68 4.94 -2.00
C ILE A 219 -6.28 3.69 -1.20
N SER A 220 -7.20 3.12 -0.42
CA SER A 220 -6.92 1.98 0.46
C SER A 220 -6.33 0.81 -0.31
N GLU A 221 -6.89 0.46 -1.45
CA GLU A 221 -6.43 -0.63 -2.30
C GLU A 221 -5.02 -0.35 -2.87
N GLU A 222 -4.78 0.88 -3.34
CA GLU A 222 -3.47 1.31 -3.85
C GLU A 222 -2.40 1.22 -2.75
N GLN A 223 -2.70 1.72 -1.56
CA GLN A 223 -1.81 1.66 -0.39
C GLN A 223 -1.52 0.22 0.02
N MET A 224 -2.52 -0.66 0.04
CA MET A 224 -2.33 -2.08 0.33
C MET A 224 -1.44 -2.75 -0.71
N LYS A 225 -1.66 -2.52 -2.01
CA LYS A 225 -0.82 -3.04 -3.09
C LYS A 225 0.63 -2.56 -2.98
N ASN A 226 0.84 -1.28 -2.69
CA ASN A 226 2.17 -0.71 -2.51
C ASN A 226 2.90 -1.32 -1.30
N ARG A 227 2.20 -1.49 -0.18
CA ARG A 227 2.74 -2.14 1.01
C ARG A 227 3.07 -3.61 0.77
N ALA A 228 2.19 -4.34 0.07
CA ALA A 228 2.44 -5.73 -0.31
C ALA A 228 3.68 -5.86 -1.20
N ARG A 229 3.83 -4.98 -2.20
CA ARG A 229 5.04 -4.94 -3.06
C ARG A 229 6.30 -4.70 -2.25
N GLN A 230 6.27 -3.76 -1.30
CA GLN A 230 7.41 -3.47 -0.43
C GLN A 230 7.80 -4.69 0.39
N ILE A 231 6.85 -5.35 1.05
CA ILE A 231 7.09 -6.56 1.86
C ILE A 231 7.67 -7.69 1.00
N LEU A 232 7.12 -7.91 -0.20
CA LEU A 232 7.61 -8.92 -1.13
C LEU A 232 9.04 -8.62 -1.61
N THR A 233 9.36 -7.35 -1.87
CA THR A 233 10.70 -6.91 -2.27
C THR A 233 11.70 -7.14 -1.13
N GLU A 234 11.34 -6.76 0.10
CA GLU A 234 12.18 -6.99 1.29
C GLU A 234 12.44 -8.49 1.53
N ARG A 235 11.39 -9.33 1.41
CA ARG A 235 11.54 -10.79 1.53
C ARG A 235 12.46 -11.38 0.45
N LYS A 236 12.25 -11.00 -0.81
CA LYS A 236 13.12 -11.46 -1.91
C LYS A 236 14.56 -11.02 -1.70
N PHE A 237 14.77 -9.76 -1.34
CA PHE A 237 16.11 -9.24 -1.04
C PHE A 237 16.79 -10.03 0.07
N SER A 238 16.10 -10.31 1.18
CA SER A 238 16.65 -11.12 2.27
C SER A 238 16.99 -12.55 1.82
N GLN A 239 16.12 -13.20 1.04
CA GLN A 239 16.36 -14.54 0.52
C GLN A 239 17.55 -14.58 -0.45
N GLU A 240 17.66 -13.62 -1.36
CA GLU A 240 18.78 -13.50 -2.28
C GLU A 240 20.09 -13.20 -1.54
N LEU A 241 20.05 -12.32 -0.56
CA LEU A 241 21.20 -12.01 0.29
C LEU A 241 21.68 -13.23 1.06
N ASP A 242 20.77 -13.99 1.68
CA ASP A 242 21.10 -15.22 2.39
C ASP A 242 21.68 -16.30 1.46
N SER A 243 21.13 -16.40 0.25
CA SER A 243 21.62 -17.33 -0.78
C SER A 243 23.03 -16.92 -1.24
N TRP A 244 23.22 -15.65 -1.53
CA TRP A 244 24.51 -15.10 -1.92
C TRP A 244 25.57 -15.25 -0.82
N LEU A 245 25.23 -14.96 0.43
CA LEU A 245 26.13 -15.14 1.56
C LEU A 245 26.54 -16.61 1.75
N ARG A 246 25.61 -17.57 1.56
CA ARG A 246 25.95 -19.00 1.59
C ARG A 246 26.90 -19.37 0.47
N GLN A 247 26.68 -18.85 -0.73
CA GLN A 247 27.53 -19.11 -1.89
C GLN A 247 28.92 -18.51 -1.68
N VAL A 248 29.03 -17.25 -1.25
CA VAL A 248 30.31 -16.60 -0.94
C VAL A 248 31.08 -17.36 0.14
N ARG A 249 30.40 -17.85 1.19
CA ARG A 249 31.05 -18.67 2.25
C ARG A 249 31.50 -20.02 1.73
N ALA A 250 30.80 -20.62 0.79
CA ALA A 250 31.18 -21.89 0.17
C ALA A 250 32.41 -21.73 -0.75
N ASP A 251 32.50 -20.57 -1.44
CA ASP A 251 33.58 -20.27 -2.38
C ASP A 251 34.82 -19.64 -1.70
N ALA A 252 34.66 -19.10 -0.50
CA ALA A 252 35.72 -18.43 0.25
C ALA A 252 36.42 -19.39 1.23
N PHE A 253 37.77 -19.38 1.23
CA PHE A 253 38.56 -20.00 2.29
C PHE A 253 38.52 -19.11 3.54
N VAL A 254 37.74 -19.50 4.54
CA VAL A 254 37.59 -18.71 5.79
C VAL A 254 38.54 -19.28 6.85
N GLU A 255 39.67 -18.61 7.12
CA GLU A 255 40.54 -18.89 8.24
C GLU A 255 40.08 -18.04 9.45
N VAL A 256 39.56 -18.71 10.47
CA VAL A 256 39.24 -18.06 11.75
C VAL A 256 40.50 -18.08 12.60
N LYS A 257 41.18 -16.94 12.74
CA LYS A 257 42.27 -16.78 13.73
C LYS A 257 41.64 -16.65 15.12
N SER A 258 41.88 -17.64 15.93
CA SER A 258 41.58 -17.67 17.38
C SER A 258 42.51 -16.75 18.16
#